data_c243b3f5d38daeff9bc1fe3ea8c27d21
#
_entry.id   c243b3f5d38daeff9bc1fe3ea8c27d21
#
_cell.length_a   1.000
_cell.length_b   1.000
_cell.length_c   1.000
_cell.angle_alpha   90.00
_cell.angle_beta   90.00
_cell.angle_gamma   90.00
#
_symmetry.space_group_name_H-M   'P 1'
#
loop_
_entity.id
_entity.type
_entity.pdbx_description
1 polymer ?
#
loop_
_entity_poly.entity_id
_entity_poly.type
_entity_poly.pdbx_seq_one_letter_code
_entity_poly.pdbx_strand_id
1 'polypeptide(L)'
;AIGQKRSTVANLVQSLTEAGAMGYTIVVSATASELSPLQYIAPYSGCAMGEYFMQQGKHVLIIYDDLSKHAVAYRALSLLIRRPPGREAYPGDVFYLHSRLLERAAKLSNELGGGSLTALPIIETQAGDVSAYIPTNVISITDGQIFLETELFHSGVMPAVNPGTVSYTHLTLPTIR
;
A
#
# COMPACT_ATOMS: atom_id res chain seq x y z
N ALA A 1 -8.65 2.18 -2.87
CA ALA A 1 -9.27 1.51 -1.73
C ALA A 1 -9.51 0.04 -2.06
N ILE A 2 -9.00 -0.86 -1.24
CA ILE A 2 -9.03 -2.31 -1.46
C ILE A 2 -9.71 -2.96 -0.27
N GLY A 3 -10.87 -3.61 -0.47
CA GLY A 3 -11.59 -4.30 0.60
C GLY A 3 -12.14 -3.38 1.70
N GLN A 4 -12.21 -2.08 1.49
CA GLN A 4 -12.76 -1.11 2.43
C GLN A 4 -14.30 -1.09 2.38
N LYS A 5 -14.92 -0.61 3.46
CA LYS A 5 -16.38 -0.41 3.48
C LYS A 5 -16.78 0.72 2.51
N ARG A 6 -17.91 0.58 1.83
CA ARG A 6 -18.43 1.62 0.92
C ARG A 6 -18.60 2.97 1.61
N SER A 7 -19.09 2.99 2.86
CA SER A 7 -19.24 4.22 3.64
C SER A 7 -17.89 4.91 3.90
N THR A 8 -16.83 4.16 4.18
CA THR A 8 -15.48 4.73 4.38
C THR A 8 -14.98 5.39 3.10
N VAL A 9 -15.17 4.73 1.94
CA VAL A 9 -14.78 5.29 0.64
C VAL A 9 -15.61 6.53 0.32
N ALA A 10 -16.93 6.51 0.58
CA ALA A 10 -17.79 7.67 0.35
C ALA A 10 -17.36 8.87 1.20
N ASN A 11 -17.08 8.67 2.49
CA ASN A 11 -16.60 9.74 3.37
C ASN A 11 -15.25 10.31 2.91
N LEU A 12 -14.34 9.44 2.44
CA LEU A 12 -13.06 9.88 1.88
C LEU A 12 -13.27 10.78 0.65
N VAL A 13 -14.12 10.35 -0.29
CA VAL A 13 -14.44 11.13 -1.49
C VAL A 13 -15.09 12.47 -1.13
N GLN A 14 -15.98 12.47 -0.13
CA GLN A 14 -16.59 13.72 0.36
C GLN A 14 -15.53 14.65 0.94
N SER A 15 -14.64 14.17 1.82
CA SER A 15 -13.55 14.97 2.41
C SER A 15 -12.64 15.55 1.33
N LEU A 16 -12.28 14.77 0.31
CA LEU A 16 -11.47 15.23 -0.82
C LEU A 16 -12.19 16.29 -1.67
N THR A 17 -13.52 16.15 -1.81
CA THR A 17 -14.35 17.13 -2.52
C THR A 17 -14.42 18.44 -1.75
N GLU A 18 -14.66 18.39 -0.45
CA GLU A 18 -14.70 19.57 0.44
C GLU A 18 -13.34 20.29 0.49
N ALA A 19 -12.26 19.54 0.43
CA ALA A 19 -10.90 20.09 0.34
C ALA A 19 -10.52 20.62 -1.07
N GLY A 20 -11.40 20.48 -2.07
CA GLY A 20 -11.13 20.88 -3.45
C GLY A 20 -10.09 20.02 -4.17
N ALA A 21 -9.76 18.82 -3.62
CA ALA A 21 -8.69 17.97 -4.12
C ALA A 21 -9.10 17.04 -5.28
N MET A 22 -10.41 16.90 -5.58
CA MET A 22 -10.88 15.98 -6.61
C MET A 22 -10.42 16.32 -8.02
N GLY A 23 -10.03 17.58 -8.29
CA GLY A 23 -9.53 17.99 -9.61
C GLY A 23 -8.21 17.32 -10.02
N TYR A 24 -7.44 16.79 -9.06
CA TYR A 24 -6.16 16.09 -9.28
C TYR A 24 -6.10 14.71 -8.61
N THR A 25 -7.24 14.18 -8.18
CA THR A 25 -7.33 12.88 -7.49
C THR A 25 -8.15 11.88 -8.30
N ILE A 26 -7.66 10.66 -8.42
CA ILE A 26 -8.37 9.51 -8.97
C ILE A 26 -8.62 8.53 -7.84
N VAL A 27 -9.86 8.15 -7.62
CA VAL A 27 -10.22 7.13 -6.62
C VAL A 27 -10.56 5.84 -7.33
N VAL A 28 -9.74 4.81 -7.12
CA VAL A 28 -9.98 3.44 -7.59
C VAL A 28 -10.44 2.62 -6.39
N SER A 29 -11.64 2.05 -6.48
CA SER A 29 -12.23 1.33 -5.36
C SER A 29 -12.72 -0.05 -5.75
N ALA A 30 -12.28 -1.07 -5.01
CA ALA A 30 -12.88 -2.39 -4.96
C ALA A 30 -13.24 -2.67 -3.50
N THR A 31 -14.51 -2.47 -3.15
CA THR A 31 -14.98 -2.53 -1.76
C THR A 31 -15.03 -3.97 -1.24
N ALA A 32 -15.24 -4.13 0.08
CA ALA A 32 -15.34 -5.43 0.73
C ALA A 32 -16.50 -6.32 0.19
N SER A 33 -17.50 -5.71 -0.44
CA SER A 33 -18.61 -6.44 -1.07
C SER A 33 -18.33 -6.89 -2.50
N GLU A 34 -17.21 -6.44 -3.09
CA GLU A 34 -16.80 -6.86 -4.42
C GLU A 34 -16.14 -8.24 -4.40
N LEU A 35 -16.17 -8.92 -5.55
CA LEU A 35 -15.53 -10.22 -5.70
C LEU A 35 -14.01 -10.11 -5.55
N SER A 36 -13.38 -11.15 -4.98
CA SER A 36 -11.93 -11.19 -4.76
C SER A 36 -11.09 -10.89 -6.02
N PRO A 37 -11.46 -11.30 -7.24
CA PRO A 37 -10.74 -10.89 -8.45
C PRO A 37 -10.68 -9.38 -8.65
N LEU A 38 -11.75 -8.65 -8.33
CA LEU A 38 -11.77 -7.19 -8.46
C LEU A 38 -10.90 -6.52 -7.42
N GLN A 39 -10.91 -7.01 -6.18
CA GLN A 39 -10.01 -6.55 -5.13
C GLN A 39 -8.54 -6.86 -5.46
N TYR A 40 -8.27 -7.98 -6.11
CA TYR A 40 -6.94 -8.37 -6.58
C TYR A 40 -6.41 -7.43 -7.66
N ILE A 41 -7.22 -7.09 -8.68
CA ILE A 41 -6.75 -6.30 -9.83
C ILE A 41 -6.71 -4.79 -9.56
N ALA A 42 -7.52 -4.29 -8.62
CA ALA A 42 -7.68 -2.86 -8.35
C ALA A 42 -6.36 -2.11 -8.13
N PRO A 43 -5.40 -2.56 -7.28
CA PRO A 43 -4.15 -1.83 -7.07
C PRO A 43 -3.28 -1.78 -8.33
N TYR A 44 -3.27 -2.83 -9.13
CA TYR A 44 -2.54 -2.85 -10.41
C TYR A 44 -3.14 -1.87 -11.42
N SER A 45 -4.47 -1.78 -11.48
CA SER A 45 -5.16 -0.81 -12.32
C SER A 45 -4.86 0.62 -11.90
N GLY A 46 -4.91 0.91 -10.60
CA GLY A 46 -4.54 2.21 -10.04
C GLY A 46 -3.08 2.57 -10.33
N CYS A 47 -2.17 1.60 -10.19
CA CYS A 47 -0.76 1.80 -10.51
C CYS A 47 -0.55 2.13 -12.00
N ALA A 48 -1.23 1.43 -12.91
CA ALA A 48 -1.14 1.70 -14.35
C ALA A 48 -1.64 3.10 -14.71
N MET A 49 -2.69 3.60 -14.03
CA MET A 49 -3.13 4.98 -14.18
C MET A 49 -2.07 5.97 -13.70
N GLY A 50 -1.41 5.68 -12.57
CA GLY A 50 -0.30 6.49 -12.06
C GLY A 50 0.89 6.52 -13.00
N GLU A 51 1.28 5.39 -13.56
CA GLU A 51 2.37 5.28 -14.54
C GLU A 51 2.10 6.10 -15.81
N TYR A 52 0.86 6.15 -16.26
CA TYR A 52 0.48 6.99 -17.40
C TYR A 52 0.84 8.47 -17.16
N PHE A 53 0.56 9.00 -15.99
CA PHE A 53 0.94 10.38 -15.65
C PHE A 53 2.44 10.55 -15.41
N MET A 54 3.08 9.56 -14.79
CA MET A 54 4.54 9.57 -14.60
C MET A 54 5.28 9.63 -15.93
N GLN A 55 4.83 8.89 -16.95
CA GLN A 55 5.40 8.91 -18.31
C GLN A 55 5.21 10.26 -19.03
N GLN A 56 4.23 11.06 -18.60
CA GLN A 56 4.05 12.44 -19.06
C GLN A 56 4.91 13.47 -18.31
N GLY A 57 5.87 13.03 -17.53
CA GLY A 57 6.72 13.90 -16.72
C GLY A 57 6.08 14.44 -15.45
N LYS A 58 4.90 13.94 -15.06
CA LYS A 58 4.21 14.37 -13.85
C LYS A 58 4.68 13.58 -12.63
N HIS A 59 4.39 14.12 -11.45
CA HIS A 59 4.67 13.49 -10.16
C HIS A 59 3.38 12.93 -9.59
N VAL A 60 3.39 11.64 -9.26
CA VAL A 60 2.21 10.90 -8.79
C VAL A 60 2.47 10.36 -7.38
N LEU A 61 1.50 10.55 -6.49
CA LEU A 61 1.42 9.85 -5.23
C LEU A 61 0.31 8.81 -5.32
N ILE A 62 0.62 7.54 -5.06
CA ILE A 62 -0.37 6.47 -4.98
C ILE A 62 -0.43 5.90 -3.57
N ILE A 63 -1.64 5.81 -3.03
CA ILE A 63 -1.91 5.24 -1.71
C ILE A 63 -2.68 3.94 -1.89
N TYR A 64 -2.16 2.83 -1.36
CA TYR A 64 -2.82 1.53 -1.38
C TYR A 64 -3.46 1.26 -0.02
N ASP A 65 -4.75 1.45 0.10
CA ASP A 65 -5.52 1.24 1.33
C ASP A 65 -6.49 0.05 1.18
N ASP A 66 -6.14 -1.19 1.57
CA ASP A 66 -4.82 -1.57 2.10
C ASP A 66 -4.31 -2.86 1.42
N LEU A 67 -3.03 -3.11 1.53
CA LEU A 67 -2.42 -4.30 0.95
C LEU A 67 -2.60 -5.56 1.81
N SER A 68 -2.98 -5.45 3.07
CA SER A 68 -3.38 -6.61 3.89
C SER A 68 -4.62 -7.27 3.31
N LYS A 69 -5.65 -6.49 2.96
CA LYS A 69 -6.87 -6.98 2.30
C LYS A 69 -6.59 -7.49 0.88
N HIS A 70 -5.66 -6.85 0.18
CA HIS A 70 -5.19 -7.33 -1.12
C HIS A 70 -4.60 -8.74 -1.03
N ALA A 71 -3.75 -9.00 -0.02
CA ALA A 71 -3.20 -10.33 0.23
C ALA A 71 -4.30 -11.36 0.57
N VAL A 72 -5.29 -10.97 1.38
CA VAL A 72 -6.44 -11.83 1.70
C VAL A 72 -7.26 -12.20 0.46
N ALA A 73 -7.53 -11.23 -0.42
CA ALA A 73 -8.21 -11.48 -1.69
C ALA A 73 -7.42 -12.46 -2.58
N TYR A 74 -6.11 -12.30 -2.65
CA TYR A 74 -5.23 -13.21 -3.40
C TYR A 74 -5.19 -14.61 -2.80
N ARG A 75 -5.16 -14.73 -1.47
CA ARG A 75 -5.29 -16.01 -0.76
C ARG A 75 -6.60 -16.70 -1.12
N ALA A 76 -7.72 -15.99 -1.06
CA ALA A 76 -9.03 -16.53 -1.42
C ALA A 76 -9.06 -17.06 -2.86
N LEU A 77 -8.54 -16.31 -3.82
CA LEU A 77 -8.41 -16.73 -5.21
C LEU A 77 -7.56 -18.00 -5.35
N SER A 78 -6.40 -18.01 -4.69
CA SER A 78 -5.45 -19.13 -4.76
C SER A 78 -6.04 -20.41 -4.20
N LEU A 79 -6.80 -20.34 -3.11
CA LEU A 79 -7.49 -21.48 -2.52
C LEU A 79 -8.63 -21.98 -3.42
N LEU A 80 -9.39 -21.08 -4.05
CA LEU A 80 -10.45 -21.45 -5.00
C LEU A 80 -9.92 -22.26 -6.20
N ILE A 81 -8.76 -21.87 -6.73
CA ILE A 81 -8.12 -22.60 -7.82
C ILE A 81 -7.22 -23.76 -7.32
N ARG A 82 -7.35 -24.12 -6.04
CA ARG A 82 -6.67 -25.25 -5.38
C ARG A 82 -5.14 -25.20 -5.45
N ARG A 83 -4.55 -24.01 -5.40
CA ARG A 83 -3.10 -23.87 -5.19
C ARG A 83 -2.73 -24.35 -3.78
N PRO A 84 -1.60 -25.04 -3.62
CA PRO A 84 -1.18 -25.50 -2.29
C PRO A 84 -0.92 -24.31 -1.38
N PRO A 85 -1.54 -24.28 -0.17
CA PRO A 85 -1.31 -23.21 0.79
C PRO A 85 0.05 -23.35 1.45
N GLY A 86 0.70 -22.19 1.69
CA GLY A 86 1.91 -22.08 2.50
C GLY A 86 1.61 -21.49 3.89
N ARG A 87 2.53 -20.71 4.41
CA ARG A 87 2.40 -20.03 5.71
C ARG A 87 1.11 -19.19 5.77
N GLU A 88 0.35 -19.32 6.84
CA GLU A 88 -0.94 -18.64 7.07
C GLU A 88 -1.95 -18.83 5.92
N ALA A 89 -1.86 -19.99 5.25
CA ALA A 89 -2.65 -20.35 4.07
C ALA A 89 -2.45 -19.43 2.84
N TYR A 90 -1.46 -18.55 2.85
CA TYR A 90 -1.08 -17.78 1.67
C TYR A 90 -0.37 -18.67 0.64
N PRO A 91 -0.53 -18.38 -0.65
CA PRO A 91 0.24 -19.07 -1.68
C PRO A 91 1.72 -18.69 -1.58
N GLY A 92 2.61 -19.57 -2.05
CA GLY A 92 4.06 -19.37 -1.95
C GLY A 92 4.60 -18.12 -2.66
N ASP A 93 3.84 -17.56 -3.59
CA ASP A 93 4.18 -16.35 -4.37
C ASP A 93 3.56 -15.04 -3.82
N VAL A 94 3.05 -15.03 -2.57
CA VAL A 94 2.46 -13.82 -1.98
C VAL A 94 3.47 -12.67 -1.83
N PHE A 95 4.74 -12.96 -1.64
CA PHE A 95 5.78 -11.93 -1.68
C PHE A 95 5.81 -11.23 -3.04
N TYR A 96 5.77 -12.00 -4.12
CA TYR A 96 5.77 -11.47 -5.48
C TYR A 96 4.50 -10.67 -5.82
N LEU A 97 3.37 -10.96 -5.16
CA LEU A 97 2.15 -10.16 -5.28
C LEU A 97 2.41 -8.66 -4.99
N HIS A 98 3.10 -8.36 -3.91
CA HIS A 98 3.39 -6.99 -3.48
C HIS A 98 4.66 -6.43 -4.12
N SER A 99 5.72 -7.22 -4.29
CA SER A 99 6.96 -6.73 -4.88
C SER A 99 6.76 -6.24 -6.31
N ARG A 100 6.09 -7.01 -7.16
CA ARG A 100 5.80 -6.58 -8.55
C ARG A 100 4.87 -5.36 -8.66
N LEU A 101 4.12 -5.03 -7.59
CA LEU A 101 3.31 -3.82 -7.52
C LEU A 101 4.14 -2.62 -7.05
N LEU A 102 4.89 -2.79 -5.97
CA LEU A 102 5.60 -1.71 -5.30
C LEU A 102 6.88 -1.29 -6.05
N GLU A 103 7.56 -2.23 -6.71
CA GLU A 103 8.73 -1.95 -7.56
C GLU A 103 8.41 -1.10 -8.81
N ARG A 104 7.13 -0.88 -9.11
CA ARG A 104 6.68 0.05 -10.16
C ARG A 104 6.79 1.51 -9.73
N ALA A 105 6.91 1.78 -8.43
CA ALA A 105 7.20 3.12 -7.92
C ALA A 105 8.63 3.51 -8.27
N ALA A 106 8.79 4.62 -8.98
CA ALA A 106 10.09 5.02 -9.52
C ALA A 106 10.19 6.52 -9.76
N LYS A 107 11.42 7.01 -9.82
CA LYS A 107 11.77 8.32 -10.37
C LYS A 107 12.45 8.12 -11.71
N LEU A 108 11.85 8.63 -12.78
CA LEU A 108 12.42 8.55 -14.12
C LEU A 108 13.58 9.53 -14.27
N SER A 109 14.55 9.16 -15.12
CA SER A 109 15.62 10.07 -15.53
C SER A 109 15.06 11.24 -16.36
N ASN A 110 15.83 12.31 -16.47
CA ASN A 110 15.43 13.47 -17.27
C ASN A 110 15.24 13.12 -18.75
N GLU A 111 15.98 12.16 -19.26
CA GLU A 111 15.85 11.64 -20.64
C GLU A 111 14.50 10.96 -20.89
N LEU A 112 13.91 10.38 -19.83
CA LEU A 112 12.59 9.74 -19.87
C LEU A 112 11.46 10.67 -19.38
N GLY A 113 11.72 11.99 -19.33
CA GLY A 113 10.72 12.99 -18.96
C GLY A 113 10.69 13.39 -17.47
N GLY A 114 11.51 12.77 -16.61
CA GLY A 114 11.70 13.19 -15.22
C GLY A 114 10.49 13.01 -14.30
N GLY A 115 9.45 12.30 -14.71
CA GLY A 115 8.28 12.01 -13.88
C GLY A 115 8.60 11.11 -12.69
N SER A 116 7.71 11.01 -11.72
CA SER A 116 7.87 10.10 -10.58
C SER A 116 6.55 9.51 -10.11
N LEU A 117 6.63 8.31 -9.53
CA LEU A 117 5.53 7.67 -8.82
C LEU A 117 6.03 7.24 -7.45
N THR A 118 5.41 7.79 -6.42
CA THR A 118 5.68 7.45 -5.02
C THR A 118 4.53 6.61 -4.49
N ALA A 119 4.84 5.44 -3.92
CA ALA A 119 3.86 4.53 -3.36
C ALA A 119 3.84 4.61 -1.82
N LEU A 120 2.65 4.73 -1.25
CA LEU A 120 2.39 4.61 0.19
C LEU A 120 1.46 3.41 0.43
N PRO A 121 2.01 2.21 0.62
CA PRO A 121 1.22 1.05 1.00
C PRO A 121 0.82 1.12 2.47
N ILE A 122 -0.47 0.90 2.75
CA ILE A 122 -0.98 0.74 4.10
C ILE A 122 -1.08 -0.75 4.40
N ILE A 123 -0.59 -1.15 5.58
CA ILE A 123 -0.66 -2.51 6.11
C ILE A 123 -1.34 -2.47 7.47
N GLU A 124 -2.39 -3.25 7.62
CA GLU A 124 -3.01 -3.49 8.92
C GLU A 124 -2.19 -4.52 9.72
N THR A 125 -1.84 -4.17 10.95
CA THR A 125 -1.23 -5.10 11.91
C THR A 125 -2.26 -5.51 12.96
N GLN A 126 -2.19 -6.75 13.42
CA GLN A 126 -3.00 -7.21 14.55
C GLN A 126 -2.21 -6.99 15.83
N ALA A 127 -2.79 -6.24 16.78
CA ALA A 127 -2.15 -5.90 18.06
C ALA A 127 -0.72 -5.32 17.94
N GLY A 128 -0.45 -4.60 16.85
CA GLY A 128 0.88 -4.01 16.61
C GLY A 128 1.96 -5.02 16.18
N ASP A 129 1.60 -6.27 15.88
CA ASP A 129 2.56 -7.29 15.44
C ASP A 129 3.08 -7.03 14.03
N VAL A 130 4.22 -6.36 13.95
CA VAL A 130 4.94 -6.10 12.69
C VAL A 130 5.76 -7.31 12.22
N SER A 131 5.88 -8.36 13.04
CA SER A 131 6.62 -9.59 12.70
C SER A 131 5.76 -10.61 11.93
N ALA A 132 4.47 -10.34 11.76
CA ALA A 132 3.57 -11.16 10.97
C ALA A 132 3.99 -11.27 9.51
N TYR A 133 3.47 -12.26 8.80
CA TYR A 133 3.97 -12.62 7.47
C TYR A 133 3.83 -11.51 6.43
N ILE A 134 2.67 -10.88 6.31
CA ILE A 134 2.45 -9.81 5.31
C ILE A 134 3.19 -8.52 5.68
N PRO A 135 3.16 -8.01 6.93
CA PRO A 135 3.97 -6.85 7.32
C PRO A 135 5.45 -7.03 7.02
N THR A 136 6.06 -8.15 7.41
CA THR A 136 7.50 -8.40 7.16
C THR A 136 7.85 -8.42 5.68
N ASN A 137 6.99 -8.99 4.83
CA ASN A 137 7.18 -8.98 3.38
C ASN A 137 7.20 -7.54 2.84
N VAL A 138 6.24 -6.70 3.24
CA VAL A 138 6.14 -5.32 2.73
C VAL A 138 7.28 -4.45 3.27
N ILE A 139 7.67 -4.60 4.54
CA ILE A 139 8.83 -3.91 5.12
C ILE A 139 10.11 -4.22 4.32
N SER A 140 10.28 -5.46 3.86
CA SER A 140 11.47 -5.84 3.08
C SER A 140 11.47 -5.33 1.65
N ILE A 141 10.31 -4.98 1.10
CA ILE A 141 10.17 -4.44 -0.26
C ILE A 141 10.34 -2.91 -0.26
N THR A 142 9.86 -2.23 0.78
CA THR A 142 9.82 -0.76 0.86
C THR A 142 11.11 -0.18 1.41
N ASP A 143 11.43 1.06 1.04
CA ASP A 143 12.63 1.77 1.49
C ASP A 143 12.53 2.32 2.92
N GLY A 144 11.37 2.22 3.54
CA GLY A 144 11.13 2.66 4.92
C GLY A 144 9.69 2.46 5.32
N GLN A 145 9.41 2.70 6.60
CA GLN A 145 8.06 2.55 7.16
C GLN A 145 7.73 3.66 8.15
N ILE A 146 6.44 3.94 8.26
CA ILE A 146 5.85 4.84 9.24
C ILE A 146 5.01 3.98 10.18
N PHE A 147 5.41 3.89 11.46
CA PHE A 147 4.65 3.17 12.47
C PHE A 147 3.61 4.06 13.12
N LEU A 148 2.37 3.57 13.15
CA LEU A 148 1.28 4.16 13.92
C LEU A 148 1.04 3.29 15.16
N GLU A 149 1.15 3.89 16.35
CA GLU A 149 1.01 3.18 17.62
C GLU A 149 -0.32 3.46 18.29
N THR A 150 -0.97 2.39 18.74
CA THR A 150 -2.25 2.47 19.44
C THR A 150 -2.14 3.23 20.77
N GLU A 151 -1.02 3.09 21.49
CA GLU A 151 -0.80 3.81 22.75
C GLU A 151 -0.71 5.33 22.54
N LEU A 152 -0.01 5.77 21.50
CA LEU A 152 0.04 7.19 21.12
C LEU A 152 -1.34 7.70 20.74
N PHE A 153 -2.12 6.92 20.00
CA PHE A 153 -3.48 7.28 19.62
C PHE A 153 -4.36 7.44 20.85
N HIS A 154 -4.32 6.50 21.81
CA HIS A 154 -5.10 6.57 23.03
C HIS A 154 -4.65 7.71 23.97
N SER A 155 -3.41 8.14 23.89
CA SER A 155 -2.90 9.32 24.63
C SER A 155 -3.28 10.65 23.97
N GLY A 156 -4.00 10.64 22.83
CA GLY A 156 -4.47 11.84 22.13
C GLY A 156 -3.46 12.41 21.13
N VAL A 157 -2.35 11.73 20.85
CA VAL A 157 -1.38 12.16 19.85
C VAL A 157 -1.91 11.79 18.45
N MET A 158 -2.18 12.80 17.63
CA MET A 158 -2.65 12.62 16.25
C MET A 158 -1.86 13.49 15.27
N PRO A 159 -1.29 12.88 14.21
CA PRO A 159 -1.23 11.46 13.92
C PRO A 159 -0.37 10.68 14.93
N ALA A 160 -0.76 9.43 15.23
CA ALA A 160 -0.10 8.56 16.22
C ALA A 160 1.22 7.96 15.69
N VAL A 161 2.05 8.78 15.08
CA VAL A 161 3.32 8.39 14.46
C VAL A 161 4.40 8.26 15.52
N ASN A 162 5.07 7.10 15.55
CA ASN A 162 6.27 6.92 16.36
C ASN A 162 7.52 7.26 15.54
N PRO A 163 8.20 8.38 15.81
CA PRO A 163 9.41 8.78 15.08
C PRO A 163 10.66 8.00 15.53
N GLY A 164 10.58 7.29 16.65
CA GLY A 164 11.72 6.55 17.23
C GLY A 164 11.89 5.13 16.69
N THR A 165 10.89 4.60 15.99
CA THR A 165 10.95 3.24 15.47
C THR A 165 11.66 3.22 14.12
N VAL A 166 12.92 2.81 14.12
CA VAL A 166 13.75 2.70 12.91
C VAL A 166 13.71 1.26 12.38
N SER A 167 13.64 1.11 11.06
CA SER A 167 13.73 -0.21 10.42
C SER A 167 15.05 -0.91 10.74
N TYR A 168 14.99 -2.16 11.15
CA TYR A 168 16.16 -2.99 11.45
C TYR A 168 17.10 -3.25 10.25
N THR A 169 16.68 -2.92 9.05
CA THR A 169 17.40 -3.21 7.82
C THR A 169 18.38 -2.13 7.37
N HIS A 170 18.38 -0.93 7.95
CA HIS A 170 19.22 0.19 7.53
C HIS A 170 19.90 0.95 8.68
N LEU A 171 20.46 0.23 9.64
CA LEU A 171 21.24 0.83 10.73
C LEU A 171 22.71 1.15 10.36
N THR A 172 23.03 1.20 9.10
CA THR A 172 24.26 1.83 8.64
C THR A 172 23.93 3.18 8.00
N LEU A 173 23.68 4.18 8.85
CA LEU A 173 23.86 5.56 8.39
C LEU A 173 25.33 5.66 7.93
N PRO A 174 25.60 6.05 6.67
CA PRO A 174 26.95 6.38 6.29
C PRO A 174 27.38 7.52 7.19
N THR A 175 28.37 7.26 8.02
CA THR A 175 29.07 8.31 8.78
C THR A 175 29.71 9.22 7.73
N ILE A 176 29.04 10.32 7.41
CA ILE A 176 29.67 11.38 6.63
C ILE A 176 30.74 11.96 7.54
N ARG A 177 32.00 11.65 7.22
CA ARG A 177 33.17 12.38 7.72
C ARG A 177 33.42 13.59 6.83
#